data_54f36fa0fb93656edadc7a7f62548b03
#
_entry.id   54f36fa0fb93656edadc7a7f62548b03
#
_cell.length_a   1.000
_cell.length_b   1.000
_cell.length_c   1.000
_cell.angle_alpha   90.00
_cell.angle_beta   90.00
_cell.angle_gamma   90.00
#
_symmetry.space_group_name_H-M   'P 1'
#
loop_
_entity.id
_entity.type
_entity.pdbx_description
1 polymer ?
#
loop_
_entity_poly.entity_id
_entity_poly.type
_entity_poly.pdbx_seq_one_letter_code
_entity_poly.pdbx_strand_id
1 'polypeptide(L)'
;AASDVYKRQVRGTAYHKFLELLDFEKEYTRESLEEHLKHLQTEGRISPEIAEAVKTEDFLKFLQCESGKRMHQAAKKKQLYKEQPFVLGVDSGEIYPDTECRAQLLVQGIIDVYFEEEDGLVVLDYKTDRVRTADELVRRYQSQLTYYARALSQITGKAVKEKIIYSFALGKEINV
;
A
#
# COMPACT_ATOMS: atom_id res chain seq x y z
N ALA A 1 -15.85 6.68 -21.22
CA ALA A 1 -14.40 6.47 -21.18
C ALA A 1 -13.69 7.41 -20.20
N ALA A 2 -13.71 8.75 -20.41
CA ALA A 2 -13.05 9.70 -19.51
C ALA A 2 -13.63 9.69 -18.09
N SER A 3 -14.95 9.56 -17.93
CA SER A 3 -15.59 9.48 -16.63
C SER A 3 -15.23 8.21 -15.84
N ASP A 4 -14.97 7.10 -16.54
CA ASP A 4 -14.58 5.84 -15.91
C ASP A 4 -13.14 5.88 -15.42
N VAL A 5 -12.23 6.51 -16.16
CA VAL A 5 -10.84 6.73 -15.73
C VAL A 5 -10.81 7.61 -14.50
N TYR A 6 -11.55 8.72 -14.50
CA TYR A 6 -11.68 9.61 -13.36
C TYR A 6 -12.17 8.90 -12.10
N LYS A 7 -13.27 8.13 -12.22
CA LYS A 7 -13.81 7.35 -11.09
C LYS A 7 -12.80 6.34 -10.52
N ARG A 8 -12.00 5.71 -11.38
CA ARG A 8 -10.93 4.79 -10.93
C ARG A 8 -9.84 5.52 -10.17
N GLN A 9 -9.43 6.69 -10.64
CA GLN A 9 -8.43 7.53 -9.96
C GLN A 9 -8.95 8.01 -8.60
N VAL A 10 -10.18 8.49 -8.53
CA VAL A 10 -10.82 8.91 -7.27
C VAL A 10 -10.89 7.75 -6.29
N ARG A 11 -11.28 6.55 -6.75
CA ARG A 11 -11.31 5.34 -5.90
C ARG A 11 -9.93 4.98 -5.38
N GLY A 12 -8.91 5.00 -6.23
CA GLY A 12 -7.53 4.74 -5.81
C GLY A 12 -7.06 5.71 -4.75
N THR A 13 -7.23 7.01 -4.99
CA THR A 13 -6.91 8.07 -4.03
C THR A 13 -7.67 7.90 -2.72
N ALA A 14 -8.96 7.61 -2.79
CA ALA A 14 -9.82 7.44 -1.62
C ALA A 14 -9.38 6.26 -0.75
N TYR A 15 -9.07 5.11 -1.37
CA TYR A 15 -8.66 3.91 -0.65
C TYR A 15 -7.32 4.10 0.06
N HIS A 16 -6.32 4.66 -0.64
CA HIS A 16 -5.03 4.97 -0.02
C HIS A 16 -5.18 5.98 1.11
N LYS A 17 -5.96 7.03 0.92
CA LYS A 17 -6.19 8.06 1.95
C LYS A 17 -6.90 7.50 3.18
N PHE A 18 -7.90 6.67 3.00
CA PHE A 18 -8.61 6.06 4.11
C PHE A 18 -7.70 5.12 4.91
N LEU A 19 -6.89 4.29 4.24
CA LEU A 19 -5.90 3.43 4.88
C LEU A 19 -4.82 4.21 5.64
N GLU A 20 -4.34 5.31 5.07
CA GLU A 20 -3.42 6.22 5.75
C GLU A 20 -3.98 6.74 7.07
N LEU A 21 -5.28 7.03 7.11
CA LEU A 21 -5.98 7.61 8.25
C LEU A 21 -6.59 6.59 9.22
N LEU A 22 -6.52 5.29 8.91
CA LEU A 22 -6.94 4.24 9.84
C LEU A 22 -5.93 4.10 10.99
N ASP A 23 -6.47 3.89 12.18
CA ASP A 23 -5.69 3.50 13.35
C ASP A 23 -5.67 1.97 13.46
N PHE A 24 -4.57 1.36 13.03
CA PHE A 24 -4.42 -0.10 13.04
C PHE A 24 -4.25 -0.71 14.43
N GLU A 25 -4.12 0.10 15.48
CA GLU A 25 -4.15 -0.40 16.87
C GLU A 25 -5.57 -0.77 17.31
N LYS A 26 -6.58 -0.22 16.64
CA LYS A 26 -8.01 -0.46 16.93
C LYS A 26 -8.52 -1.67 16.16
N GLU A 27 -9.52 -2.30 16.73
CA GLU A 27 -10.37 -3.25 16.04
C GLU A 27 -11.60 -2.51 15.49
N TYR A 28 -11.99 -2.85 14.26
CA TYR A 28 -13.11 -2.21 13.60
C TYR A 28 -14.22 -3.19 13.30
N THR A 29 -15.45 -2.77 13.59
CA THR A 29 -16.68 -3.34 13.05
C THR A 29 -17.11 -2.52 11.84
N ARG A 30 -18.13 -2.97 11.10
CA ARG A 30 -18.75 -2.19 10.03
C ARG A 30 -19.17 -0.81 10.56
N GLU A 31 -19.90 -0.79 11.68
CA GLU A 31 -20.43 0.43 12.29
C GLU A 31 -19.30 1.38 12.69
N SER A 32 -18.26 0.88 13.34
CA SER A 32 -17.15 1.74 13.77
C SER A 32 -16.31 2.25 12.59
N LEU A 33 -16.17 1.50 11.48
CA LEU A 33 -15.56 2.00 10.24
C LEU A 33 -16.39 3.11 9.61
N GLU A 34 -17.69 2.94 9.53
CA GLU A 34 -18.61 3.96 9.00
C GLU A 34 -18.58 5.23 9.85
N GLU A 35 -18.57 5.10 11.17
CA GLU A 35 -18.41 6.22 12.10
C GLU A 35 -17.07 6.93 11.91
N HIS A 36 -15.99 6.18 11.77
CA HIS A 36 -14.65 6.73 11.52
C HIS A 36 -14.60 7.52 10.21
N LEU A 37 -15.17 6.96 9.14
CA LEU A 37 -15.27 7.63 7.84
C LEU A 37 -16.05 8.94 7.93
N LYS A 38 -17.18 8.92 8.61
CA LYS A 38 -18.02 10.10 8.85
C LYS A 38 -17.29 11.16 9.68
N HIS A 39 -16.56 10.74 10.71
CA HIS A 39 -15.77 11.62 11.56
C HIS A 39 -14.65 12.31 10.75
N LEU A 40 -13.90 11.57 9.92
CA LEU A 40 -12.89 12.14 9.04
C LEU A 40 -13.46 13.18 8.07
N GLN A 41 -14.67 12.94 7.57
CA GLN A 41 -15.37 13.90 6.71
C GLN A 41 -15.79 15.14 7.48
N THR A 42 -16.33 14.98 8.67
CA THR A 42 -16.74 16.09 9.54
C THR A 42 -15.56 16.97 9.97
N GLU A 43 -14.41 16.35 10.23
CA GLU A 43 -13.16 17.08 10.53
C GLU A 43 -12.49 17.71 9.29
N GLY A 44 -13.03 17.51 8.10
CA GLY A 44 -12.46 18.03 6.86
C GLY A 44 -11.16 17.33 6.42
N ARG A 45 -10.85 16.16 6.98
CA ARG A 45 -9.66 15.39 6.62
C ARG A 45 -9.82 14.63 5.30
N ILE A 46 -11.02 14.34 4.91
CA ILE A 46 -11.39 13.80 3.61
C ILE A 46 -12.55 14.62 3.02
N SER A 47 -12.57 14.76 1.69
CA SER A 47 -13.68 15.41 1.00
C SER A 47 -14.91 14.51 0.92
N PRO A 48 -16.13 15.08 0.70
CA PRO A 48 -17.31 14.27 0.44
C PRO A 48 -17.15 13.29 -0.71
N GLU A 49 -16.47 13.67 -1.78
CA GLU A 49 -16.20 12.82 -2.94
C GLU A 49 -15.33 11.60 -2.57
N ILE A 50 -14.29 11.82 -1.78
CA ILE A 50 -13.43 10.76 -1.26
C ILE A 50 -14.22 9.82 -0.34
N ALA A 51 -15.02 10.37 0.58
CA ALA A 51 -15.83 9.57 1.49
C ALA A 51 -16.84 8.68 0.75
N GLU A 52 -17.47 9.21 -0.29
CA GLU A 52 -18.45 8.46 -1.12
C GLU A 52 -17.80 7.31 -1.89
N ALA A 53 -16.53 7.44 -2.27
CA ALA A 53 -15.81 6.41 -3.01
C ALA A 53 -15.38 5.22 -2.13
N VAL A 54 -15.33 5.38 -0.80
CA VAL A 54 -14.92 4.35 0.15
C VAL A 54 -16.07 3.37 0.41
N LYS A 55 -15.83 2.10 0.09
CA LYS A 55 -16.74 0.99 0.45
C LYS A 55 -16.20 0.29 1.70
N THR A 56 -16.83 0.50 2.84
CA THR A 56 -16.37 -0.03 4.14
C THR A 56 -16.22 -1.55 4.15
N GLU A 57 -17.03 -2.27 3.38
CA GLU A 57 -16.92 -3.72 3.21
C GLU A 57 -15.54 -4.17 2.73
N ASP A 58 -14.95 -3.44 1.79
CA ASP A 58 -13.65 -3.77 1.25
C ASP A 58 -12.56 -3.66 2.32
N PHE A 59 -12.69 -2.67 3.21
CA PHE A 59 -11.75 -2.47 4.32
C PHE A 59 -11.95 -3.48 5.44
N LEU A 60 -13.18 -3.86 5.74
CA LEU A 60 -13.45 -4.96 6.68
C LEU A 60 -12.80 -6.25 6.21
N LYS A 61 -12.96 -6.58 4.94
CA LYS A 61 -12.34 -7.75 4.34
C LYS A 61 -10.81 -7.72 4.45
N PHE A 62 -10.20 -6.55 4.17
CA PHE A 62 -8.76 -6.35 4.33
C PHE A 62 -8.31 -6.53 5.79
N LEU A 63 -8.99 -5.89 6.72
CA LEU A 63 -8.63 -5.97 8.15
C LEU A 63 -8.78 -7.39 8.73
N GLN A 64 -9.62 -8.22 8.13
CA GLN A 64 -9.83 -9.61 8.53
C GLN A 64 -8.88 -10.60 7.86
N CYS A 65 -8.15 -10.20 6.80
CA CYS A 65 -7.18 -11.05 6.14
C CYS A 65 -5.91 -11.21 7.00
N GLU A 66 -5.04 -12.12 6.62
CA GLU A 66 -3.82 -12.42 7.38
C GLU A 66 -2.92 -11.18 7.54
N SER A 67 -2.67 -10.43 6.45
CA SER A 67 -1.89 -9.19 6.52
C SER A 67 -2.54 -8.14 7.41
N GLY A 68 -3.86 -7.97 7.35
CA GLY A 68 -4.58 -7.04 8.22
C GLY A 68 -4.40 -7.36 9.70
N LYS A 69 -4.48 -8.64 10.07
CA LYS A 69 -4.25 -9.10 11.44
C LYS A 69 -2.80 -8.88 11.88
N ARG A 70 -1.83 -9.19 11.01
CA ARG A 70 -0.39 -8.97 11.28
C ARG A 70 -0.10 -7.48 11.47
N MET A 71 -0.68 -6.62 10.64
CA MET A 71 -0.56 -5.17 10.77
C MET A 71 -1.13 -4.66 12.10
N HIS A 72 -2.27 -5.19 12.53
CA HIS A 72 -2.84 -4.87 13.83
C HIS A 72 -1.89 -5.23 14.97
N GLN A 73 -1.29 -6.42 14.95
CA GLN A 73 -0.32 -6.83 15.97
C GLN A 73 0.94 -5.97 15.95
N ALA A 74 1.45 -5.63 14.77
CA ALA A 74 2.60 -4.74 14.62
C ALA A 74 2.29 -3.32 15.13
N ALA A 75 1.12 -2.80 14.82
CA ALA A 75 0.67 -1.49 15.30
C ALA A 75 0.61 -1.42 16.83
N LYS A 76 0.10 -2.45 17.48
CA LYS A 76 0.07 -2.54 18.95
C LYS A 76 1.47 -2.53 19.58
N LYS A 77 2.46 -3.01 18.85
CA LYS A 77 3.88 -3.00 19.26
C LYS A 77 4.64 -1.74 18.81
N LYS A 78 3.95 -0.77 18.17
CA LYS A 78 4.56 0.42 17.56
C LYS A 78 5.59 0.08 16.46
N GLN A 79 5.36 -0.98 15.75
CA GLN A 79 6.21 -1.52 14.68
C GLN A 79 5.53 -1.48 13.30
N LEU A 80 4.49 -0.69 13.14
CA LEU A 80 3.82 -0.41 11.87
C LEU A 80 4.13 1.01 11.42
N TYR A 81 4.55 1.15 10.16
CA TYR A 81 4.96 2.42 9.56
C TYR A 81 4.19 2.64 8.25
N LYS A 82 3.57 3.80 8.13
CA LYS A 82 2.75 4.19 6.97
C LYS A 82 3.38 5.34 6.21
N GLU A 83 3.13 5.40 4.90
CA GLU A 83 3.52 6.53 4.05
C GLU A 83 5.02 6.87 4.17
N GLN A 84 5.89 5.85 4.03
CA GLN A 84 7.34 6.03 4.12
C GLN A 84 7.90 6.55 2.80
N PRO A 85 8.37 7.81 2.74
CA PRO A 85 9.07 8.31 1.57
C PRO A 85 10.45 7.67 1.44
N PHE A 86 10.90 7.48 0.21
CA PHE A 86 12.23 6.96 -0.08
C PHE A 86 12.85 7.59 -1.31
N VAL A 87 14.18 7.58 -1.35
CA VAL A 87 15.01 7.87 -2.52
C VAL A 87 16.05 6.76 -2.62
N LEU A 88 16.13 6.11 -3.77
CA LEU A 88 17.04 5.01 -4.03
C LEU A 88 17.89 5.31 -5.27
N GLY A 89 19.22 5.22 -5.13
CA GLY A 89 20.14 5.27 -6.27
C GLY A 89 20.19 3.91 -6.97
N VAL A 90 19.95 3.91 -8.27
CA VAL A 90 19.93 2.71 -9.11
C VAL A 90 20.82 2.92 -10.34
N ASP A 91 21.62 1.93 -10.73
CA ASP A 91 22.38 2.00 -11.97
C ASP A 91 21.45 2.04 -13.18
N SER A 92 21.73 2.95 -14.13
CA SER A 92 20.91 3.09 -15.33
C SER A 92 20.77 1.81 -16.14
N GLY A 93 21.79 0.93 -16.10
CA GLY A 93 21.74 -0.36 -16.76
C GLY A 93 20.74 -1.35 -16.16
N GLU A 94 20.30 -1.15 -14.92
CA GLU A 94 19.21 -1.94 -14.33
C GLU A 94 17.85 -1.58 -14.95
N ILE A 95 17.67 -0.31 -15.33
CA ILE A 95 16.40 0.20 -15.90
C ILE A 95 16.42 0.15 -17.42
N TYR A 96 17.58 0.48 -18.01
CA TYR A 96 17.79 0.52 -19.45
C TYR A 96 18.96 -0.40 -19.85
N PRO A 97 18.76 -1.71 -19.96
CA PRO A 97 19.83 -2.67 -20.21
C PRO A 97 20.61 -2.44 -21.51
N ASP A 98 19.94 -1.86 -22.50
CA ASP A 98 20.48 -1.63 -23.84
C ASP A 98 21.29 -0.33 -23.96
N THR A 99 21.42 0.44 -22.88
CA THR A 99 22.21 1.68 -22.92
C THR A 99 23.68 1.42 -22.58
N GLU A 100 24.57 2.01 -23.37
CA GLU A 100 26.02 2.00 -23.08
C GLU A 100 26.39 3.02 -21.98
N CYS A 101 25.56 4.01 -21.77
CA CYS A 101 25.77 5.03 -20.76
C CYS A 101 25.43 4.50 -19.38
N ARG A 102 26.41 4.49 -18.48
CA ARG A 102 26.22 4.13 -17.06
C ARG A 102 26.14 5.39 -16.22
N ALA A 103 24.98 5.60 -15.61
CA ALA A 103 24.70 6.72 -14.72
C ALA A 103 23.92 6.26 -13.51
N GLN A 104 24.03 6.99 -12.42
CA GLN A 104 23.15 6.80 -11.26
C GLN A 104 21.82 7.49 -11.52
N LEU A 105 20.73 6.74 -11.45
CA LEU A 105 19.37 7.25 -11.52
C LEU A 105 18.77 7.25 -10.13
N LEU A 106 17.98 8.26 -9.83
CA LEU A 106 17.22 8.32 -8.58
C LEU A 106 15.81 7.79 -8.80
N VAL A 107 15.47 6.74 -8.06
CA VAL A 107 14.10 6.23 -7.94
C VAL A 107 13.54 6.74 -6.62
N GLN A 108 12.42 7.44 -6.69
CA GLN A 108 11.79 8.00 -5.50
C GLN A 108 10.30 7.65 -5.47
N GLY A 109 9.73 7.61 -4.29
CA GLY A 109 8.32 7.35 -4.10
C GLY A 109 7.94 7.30 -2.63
N ILE A 110 6.76 6.79 -2.38
CA ILE A 110 6.21 6.60 -1.04
C ILE A 110 5.76 5.15 -0.91
N ILE A 111 6.26 4.45 0.11
CA ILE A 111 5.84 3.11 0.45
C ILE A 111 4.57 3.21 1.29
N ASP A 112 3.48 2.56 0.87
CA ASP A 112 2.19 2.63 1.56
C ASP A 112 2.29 2.23 3.02
N VAL A 113 2.85 1.05 3.27
CA VAL A 113 3.00 0.52 4.61
C VAL A 113 4.10 -0.55 4.66
N TYR A 114 4.82 -0.58 5.77
CA TYR A 114 5.65 -1.71 6.15
C TYR A 114 5.58 -1.93 7.65
N PHE A 115 5.89 -3.12 8.07
CA PHE A 115 5.91 -3.46 9.48
C PHE A 115 7.03 -4.44 9.81
N GLU A 116 7.43 -4.43 11.09
CA GLU A 116 8.50 -5.26 11.60
C GLU A 116 7.95 -6.45 12.37
N GLU A 117 8.49 -7.62 12.07
CA GLU A 117 8.32 -8.86 12.84
C GLU A 117 9.69 -9.35 13.32
N GLU A 118 9.72 -10.40 14.14
CA GLU A 118 10.97 -10.88 14.75
C GLU A 118 12.06 -11.23 13.75
N ASP A 119 11.68 -11.76 12.59
CA ASP A 119 12.57 -12.30 11.56
C ASP A 119 12.74 -11.38 10.34
N GLY A 120 12.22 -10.18 10.37
CA GLY A 120 12.41 -9.20 9.29
C GLY A 120 11.23 -8.28 9.02
N LEU A 121 11.37 -7.48 7.96
CA LEU A 121 10.34 -6.54 7.53
C LEU A 121 9.38 -7.17 6.52
N VAL A 122 8.15 -6.73 6.58
CA VAL A 122 7.12 -7.00 5.57
C VAL A 122 6.71 -5.69 4.93
N VAL A 123 6.79 -5.60 3.61
CA VAL A 123 6.27 -4.46 2.86
C VAL A 123 4.97 -4.85 2.18
N LEU A 124 3.97 -3.96 2.28
CA LEU A 124 2.67 -4.18 1.67
C LEU A 124 2.25 -2.95 0.87
N ASP A 125 1.75 -3.19 -0.33
CA ASP A 125 1.30 -2.17 -1.26
C ASP A 125 -0.17 -2.41 -1.63
N TYR A 126 -0.99 -1.37 -1.54
CA TYR A 126 -2.41 -1.45 -1.86
C TYR A 126 -2.64 -1.17 -3.33
N LYS A 127 -3.41 -2.02 -4.00
CA LYS A 127 -3.80 -1.81 -5.40
C LYS A 127 -5.31 -1.88 -5.57
N THR A 128 -5.84 -0.89 -6.26
CA THR A 128 -7.27 -0.81 -6.64
C THR A 128 -7.50 -1.10 -8.13
N ASP A 129 -6.43 -1.45 -8.83
CA ASP A 129 -6.46 -1.78 -10.26
C ASP A 129 -7.49 -2.90 -10.54
N ARG A 130 -8.29 -2.70 -11.57
CA ARG A 130 -9.15 -3.76 -12.07
C ARG A 130 -8.32 -4.75 -12.88
N VAL A 131 -8.15 -5.94 -12.34
CA VAL A 131 -7.42 -7.04 -12.96
C VAL A 131 -8.24 -8.31 -12.89
N ARG A 132 -7.93 -9.26 -13.76
CA ARG A 132 -8.60 -10.57 -13.77
C ARG A 132 -7.84 -11.60 -12.95
N THR A 133 -6.53 -11.49 -12.89
CA THR A 133 -5.65 -12.45 -12.23
C THR A 133 -4.60 -11.77 -11.35
N ALA A 134 -4.12 -12.50 -10.35
CA ALA A 134 -3.00 -12.08 -9.51
C ALA A 134 -1.72 -11.86 -10.34
N ASP A 135 -1.49 -12.71 -11.35
CA ASP A 135 -0.30 -12.63 -12.20
C ASP A 135 -0.19 -11.31 -12.96
N GLU A 136 -1.31 -10.69 -13.34
CA GLU A 136 -1.31 -9.36 -13.95
C GLU A 136 -0.70 -8.31 -13.01
N LEU A 137 -1.05 -8.35 -11.73
CA LEU A 137 -0.51 -7.43 -10.72
C LEU A 137 0.96 -7.71 -10.44
N VAL A 138 1.35 -8.98 -10.31
CA VAL A 138 2.75 -9.35 -10.10
C VAL A 138 3.61 -8.83 -11.25
N ARG A 139 3.25 -9.11 -12.49
CA ARG A 139 4.00 -8.63 -13.67
C ARG A 139 4.11 -7.11 -13.72
N ARG A 140 3.05 -6.41 -13.33
CA ARG A 140 2.98 -4.94 -13.39
C ARG A 140 3.80 -4.27 -12.29
N TYR A 141 3.83 -4.86 -11.09
CA TYR A 141 4.31 -4.18 -9.88
C TYR A 141 5.48 -4.87 -9.16
N GLN A 142 5.94 -6.03 -9.58
CA GLN A 142 7.05 -6.71 -8.89
C GLN A 142 8.32 -5.86 -8.81
N SER A 143 8.66 -5.10 -9.85
CA SER A 143 9.82 -4.21 -9.86
C SER A 143 9.67 -3.10 -8.82
N GLN A 144 8.47 -2.52 -8.70
CA GLN A 144 8.17 -1.50 -7.69
C GLN A 144 8.40 -2.04 -6.27
N LEU A 145 7.89 -3.23 -5.97
CA LEU A 145 8.06 -3.87 -4.66
C LEU A 145 9.52 -4.24 -4.38
N THR A 146 10.27 -4.62 -5.41
CA THR A 146 11.71 -4.87 -5.29
C THR A 146 12.48 -3.60 -4.91
N TYR A 147 12.16 -2.46 -5.53
CA TYR A 147 12.75 -1.17 -5.14
C TYR A 147 12.35 -0.75 -3.72
N TYR A 148 11.11 -0.98 -3.33
CA TYR A 148 10.66 -0.73 -1.95
C TYR A 148 11.47 -1.54 -0.94
N ALA A 149 11.66 -2.84 -1.19
CA ALA A 149 12.43 -3.71 -0.32
C ALA A 149 13.90 -3.26 -0.21
N ARG A 150 14.54 -2.87 -1.32
CA ARG A 150 15.90 -2.33 -1.33
C ARG A 150 16.00 -1.04 -0.52
N ALA A 151 15.07 -0.11 -0.74
CA ALA A 151 15.03 1.16 -0.01
C ALA A 151 14.83 0.94 1.49
N LEU A 152 13.92 0.08 1.90
CA LEU A 152 13.69 -0.26 3.30
C LEU A 152 14.90 -0.89 3.96
N SER A 153 15.58 -1.81 3.28
CA SER A 153 16.80 -2.43 3.79
C SER A 153 17.91 -1.40 4.00
N GLN A 154 18.04 -0.42 3.10
CA GLN A 154 19.00 0.69 3.27
C GLN A 154 18.63 1.62 4.42
N ILE A 155 17.36 2.00 4.55
CA ILE A 155 16.88 2.92 5.58
C ILE A 155 16.96 2.30 6.98
N THR A 156 16.57 1.02 7.10
CA THR A 156 16.40 0.36 8.41
C THR A 156 17.58 -0.52 8.82
N GLY A 157 18.41 -0.93 7.88
CA GLY A 157 19.46 -1.95 8.10
C GLY A 157 18.91 -3.37 8.27
N LYS A 158 17.62 -3.59 8.03
CA LYS A 158 16.93 -4.89 8.21
C LYS A 158 16.52 -5.48 6.88
N ALA A 159 16.50 -6.81 6.80
CA ALA A 159 16.06 -7.51 5.60
C ALA A 159 14.53 -7.47 5.46
N VAL A 160 14.06 -7.29 4.24
CA VAL A 160 12.64 -7.47 3.89
C VAL A 160 12.42 -8.94 3.54
N LYS A 161 11.64 -9.62 4.35
CA LYS A 161 11.35 -11.07 4.20
C LYS A 161 10.14 -11.35 3.31
N GLU A 162 9.19 -10.42 3.22
CA GLU A 162 7.98 -10.56 2.41
C GLU A 162 7.63 -9.26 1.70
N LYS A 163 7.20 -9.40 0.46
CA LYS A 163 6.63 -8.32 -0.36
C LYS A 163 5.22 -8.74 -0.74
N ILE A 164 4.22 -7.96 -0.34
CA ILE A 164 2.81 -8.29 -0.50
C ILE A 164 2.10 -7.17 -1.24
N ILE A 165 1.27 -7.53 -2.24
CA ILE A 165 0.26 -6.67 -2.82
C ILE A 165 -1.09 -7.10 -2.25
N TYR A 166 -1.86 -6.15 -1.69
CA TYR A 166 -3.26 -6.39 -1.43
C TYR A 166 -4.09 -5.81 -2.58
N SER A 167 -4.80 -6.69 -3.27
CA SER A 167 -5.70 -6.33 -4.37
C SER A 167 -7.12 -6.14 -3.85
N PHE A 168 -7.61 -4.89 -3.86
CA PHE A 168 -9.00 -4.61 -3.54
C PHE A 168 -9.96 -5.11 -4.63
N ALA A 169 -9.52 -5.18 -5.89
CA ALA A 169 -10.33 -5.72 -6.97
C ALA A 169 -10.55 -7.24 -6.83
N LEU A 170 -9.52 -7.97 -6.45
CA LEU A 170 -9.58 -9.42 -6.23
C LEU A 170 -9.96 -9.79 -4.80
N GLY A 171 -9.87 -8.85 -3.88
CA GLY A 171 -10.14 -9.03 -2.45
C GLY A 171 -9.19 -10.04 -1.80
N LYS A 172 -7.91 -10.02 -2.14
CA LYS A 172 -6.92 -10.96 -1.61
C LYS A 172 -5.49 -10.41 -1.59
N GLU A 173 -4.68 -11.07 -0.77
CA GLU A 173 -3.24 -10.87 -0.69
C GLU A 173 -2.52 -11.64 -1.80
N ILE A 174 -1.44 -11.06 -2.31
CA ILE A 174 -0.61 -11.62 -3.36
C ILE A 174 0.85 -11.48 -2.95
N ASN A 175 1.55 -12.59 -2.75
CA ASN A 175 2.99 -12.57 -2.54
C ASN A 175 3.73 -12.31 -3.85
N VAL A 176 4.74 -11.47 -3.77
CA VAL A 176 5.49 -11.01 -4.94
C VAL A 176 6.93 -11.49 -4.90
#